data_45175930c11ec686ac85d40f666c849d
#
_entry.id   45175930c11ec686ac85d40f666c849d
#
_cell.length_a   1.000
_cell.length_b   1.000
_cell.length_c   1.000
_cell.angle_alpha   90.00
_cell.angle_beta   90.00
_cell.angle_gamma   90.00
#
_symmetry.space_group_name_H-M   'P 1'
#
loop_
_entity.id
_entity.type
_entity.pdbx_description
1 polymer ?
#
loop_
_entity_poly.entity_id
_entity_poly.type
_entity_poly.pdbx_seq_one_letter_code
_entity_poly.pdbx_strand_id
1 'polypeptide(L)'
;MRPKTAQSFHPHERPQTTTTGYIYILTNPSFPQYGKLGYATDVKQRLAELNRSTAVPFAFRVYATYEVDSALSDKKLHSILGKLNPDLRSAEEVDGKRRIREFYAMPPEDAYAILEAIAEINGFHHRLKKRRVTTTAQQDEALARQIEEQHRERVSPFAFSKCGISKGAELEFCCRGNEHTGERCTVADDKHVRFQDEIWSLTALAKHLLGTRNSVAGPQYFKYNGAWLNAIRRRLENRE
;
A
#
# COMPACT_ATOMS: atom_id res chain seq x y z
N MET A 1 46.51 -9.23 60.82
CA MET A 1 45.75 -9.63 59.61
C MET A 1 44.50 -8.79 59.50
N ARG A 2 44.42 -7.86 58.59
CA ARG A 2 43.23 -7.04 58.30
C ARG A 2 42.57 -7.58 57.06
N PRO A 3 41.23 -7.72 57.00
CA PRO A 3 40.54 -8.17 55.80
C PRO A 3 40.47 -7.07 54.74
N LYS A 4 40.75 -7.40 53.48
CA LYS A 4 40.60 -6.52 52.33
C LYS A 4 39.11 -6.37 51.99
N THR A 5 38.68 -5.09 52.02
CA THR A 5 37.31 -4.68 51.58
C THR A 5 37.22 -4.84 50.06
N ALA A 6 36.28 -5.67 49.63
CA ALA A 6 35.96 -5.80 48.21
C ALA A 6 35.22 -4.54 47.74
N GLN A 7 35.82 -3.80 46.80
CA GLN A 7 35.13 -2.72 46.08
C GLN A 7 34.15 -3.34 45.09
N SER A 8 32.88 -3.06 45.27
CA SER A 8 31.81 -3.38 44.34
C SER A 8 31.95 -2.48 43.10
N PHE A 9 32.27 -3.11 41.98
CA PHE A 9 32.23 -2.47 40.66
C PHE A 9 30.77 -2.23 40.27
N HIS A 10 30.31 -0.98 40.32
CA HIS A 10 29.08 -0.57 39.68
C HIS A 10 29.41 -0.21 38.23
N PRO A 11 28.81 -0.91 37.24
CA PRO A 11 28.96 -0.46 35.86
C PRO A 11 28.27 0.89 35.70
N HIS A 12 29.01 1.91 35.29
CA HIS A 12 28.48 3.18 34.86
C HIS A 12 27.54 2.94 33.66
N GLU A 13 26.25 2.89 33.92
CA GLU A 13 25.25 3.09 32.88
C GLU A 13 25.48 4.49 32.27
N ARG A 14 25.97 4.51 31.03
CA ARG A 14 25.98 5.75 30.26
C ARG A 14 24.55 6.23 30.13
N PRO A 15 24.25 7.51 30.42
CA PRO A 15 22.93 8.04 30.19
C PRO A 15 22.64 7.89 28.70
N GLN A 16 21.69 6.99 28.36
CA GLN A 16 21.12 6.93 27.03
C GLN A 16 20.41 8.27 26.83
N THR A 17 20.95 9.13 25.99
CA THR A 17 20.23 10.30 25.50
C THR A 17 19.00 9.80 24.76
N THR A 18 17.89 9.70 25.44
CA THR A 18 16.61 9.33 24.86
C THR A 18 16.16 10.48 23.98
N THR A 19 16.46 10.38 22.69
CA THR A 19 15.95 11.35 21.72
C THR A 19 14.49 11.05 21.49
N THR A 20 13.62 11.76 22.20
CA THR A 20 12.17 11.70 22.01
C THR A 20 11.84 12.01 20.57
N GLY A 21 10.99 11.19 19.97
CA GLY A 21 10.51 11.39 18.60
C GLY A 21 9.12 10.82 18.43
N TYR A 22 8.65 10.79 17.20
CA TYR A 22 7.29 10.42 16.89
C TYR A 22 7.25 9.39 15.77
N ILE A 23 6.54 8.30 15.97
CA ILE A 23 6.01 7.49 14.89
C ILE A 23 4.79 8.25 14.34
N TYR A 24 4.73 8.44 13.04
CA TYR A 24 3.62 9.13 12.40
C TYR A 24 2.92 8.24 11.38
N ILE A 25 1.62 8.48 11.21
CA ILE A 25 0.81 7.99 10.11
C ILE A 25 0.46 9.19 9.25
N LEU A 26 0.88 9.16 7.97
CA LEU A 26 0.51 10.15 6.98
C LEU A 26 -0.45 9.56 5.97
N THR A 27 -1.38 10.39 5.50
CA THR A 27 -2.30 10.12 4.39
C THR A 27 -2.04 11.05 3.25
N ASN A 28 -2.43 10.65 2.04
CA ASN A 28 -2.41 11.49 0.86
C ASN A 28 -3.62 11.17 -0.02
N PRO A 29 -4.43 12.16 -0.42
CA PRO A 29 -5.59 11.94 -1.28
C PRO A 29 -5.28 11.29 -2.63
N SER A 30 -4.03 11.42 -3.13
CA SER A 30 -3.61 10.75 -4.37
C SER A 30 -3.50 9.23 -4.23
N PHE A 31 -3.38 8.71 -3.00
CA PHE A 31 -3.24 7.28 -2.71
C PHE A 31 -4.08 6.89 -1.49
N PRO A 32 -5.41 7.00 -1.57
CA PRO A 32 -6.30 6.82 -0.41
C PRO A 32 -6.22 5.41 0.21
N GLN A 33 -5.76 4.42 -0.58
CA GLN A 33 -5.59 3.04 -0.15
C GLN A 33 -4.27 2.80 0.62
N TYR A 34 -3.41 3.81 0.76
CA TYR A 34 -2.12 3.65 1.43
C TYR A 34 -1.99 4.57 2.65
N GLY A 35 -1.50 3.98 3.74
CA GLY A 35 -0.95 4.73 4.87
C GLY A 35 0.58 4.77 4.79
N LYS A 36 1.19 5.94 5.01
CA LYS A 36 2.63 6.05 5.16
C LYS A 36 2.99 6.10 6.64
N LEU A 37 3.75 5.11 7.11
CA LEU A 37 4.30 5.07 8.45
C LEU A 37 5.78 5.46 8.44
N GLY A 38 6.22 6.18 9.45
CA GLY A 38 7.62 6.53 9.62
C GLY A 38 7.88 7.23 10.94
N TYR A 39 9.16 7.56 11.18
CA TYR A 39 9.65 8.22 12.37
C TYR A 39 10.24 9.60 12.05
N ALA A 40 10.05 10.55 12.95
CA ALA A 40 10.74 11.84 12.95
C ALA A 40 10.84 12.41 14.34
N THR A 41 11.90 13.16 14.63
CA THR A 41 12.01 13.99 15.84
C THR A 41 11.15 15.25 15.72
N ASP A 42 10.99 15.78 14.51
CA ASP A 42 10.07 16.87 14.18
C ASP A 42 9.17 16.47 12.99
N VAL A 43 7.91 16.14 13.31
CA VAL A 43 6.92 15.72 12.31
C VAL A 43 6.52 16.88 11.37
N LYS A 44 6.55 18.14 11.87
CA LYS A 44 6.21 19.30 11.04
C LYS A 44 7.27 19.56 9.98
N GLN A 45 8.54 19.51 10.39
CA GLN A 45 9.66 19.63 9.45
C GLN A 45 9.62 18.50 8.42
N ARG A 46 9.42 17.25 8.88
CA ARG A 46 9.34 16.09 7.99
C ARG A 46 8.19 16.19 6.99
N LEU A 47 7.02 16.64 7.44
CA LEU A 47 5.87 16.88 6.57
C LEU A 47 6.17 17.96 5.51
N ALA A 48 6.82 19.06 5.92
CA ALA A 48 7.22 20.12 5.00
C ALA A 48 8.23 19.63 3.94
N GLU A 49 9.18 18.78 4.32
CA GLU A 49 10.12 18.15 3.40
C GLU A 49 9.41 17.28 2.36
N LEU A 50 8.49 16.41 2.80
CA LEU A 50 7.72 15.54 1.93
C LEU A 50 6.82 16.32 0.96
N ASN A 51 6.24 17.43 1.41
CA ASN A 51 5.34 18.27 0.62
C ASN A 51 6.08 19.30 -0.26
N ARG A 52 7.41 19.38 -0.17
CA ARG A 52 8.21 20.24 -1.05
C ARG A 52 8.23 19.74 -2.49
N SER A 53 8.06 18.45 -2.69
CA SER A 53 8.00 17.85 -4.03
C SER A 53 6.67 18.15 -4.71
N THR A 54 6.73 18.60 -5.95
CA THR A 54 5.56 18.80 -6.82
C THR A 54 5.17 17.54 -7.59
N ALA A 55 5.83 16.41 -7.32
CA ALA A 55 5.58 15.14 -8.01
C ALA A 55 4.24 14.49 -7.63
N VAL A 56 3.60 14.94 -6.54
CA VAL A 56 2.33 14.41 -6.05
C VAL A 56 1.29 15.53 -6.04
N PRO A 57 0.09 15.33 -6.66
CA PRO A 57 -0.92 16.38 -6.82
C PRO A 57 -1.46 16.94 -5.49
N PHE A 58 -1.54 16.11 -4.46
CA PHE A 58 -2.03 16.50 -3.14
C PHE A 58 -0.95 16.36 -2.09
N ALA A 59 -1.02 17.22 -1.08
CA ALA A 59 -0.07 17.19 0.03
C ALA A 59 -0.32 16.02 0.98
N PHE A 60 0.77 15.48 1.54
CA PHE A 60 0.69 14.57 2.69
C PHE A 60 0.14 15.30 3.91
N ARG A 61 -0.59 14.58 4.74
CA ARG A 61 -1.21 15.07 5.97
C ARG A 61 -0.98 14.11 7.11
N VAL A 62 -0.81 14.67 8.31
CA VAL A 62 -0.69 13.87 9.51
C VAL A 62 -2.07 13.38 9.92
N TYR A 63 -2.24 12.05 9.93
CA TYR A 63 -3.42 11.38 10.46
C TYR A 63 -3.28 11.16 11.98
N ALA A 64 -2.13 10.63 12.41
CA ALA A 64 -1.84 10.42 13.83
C ALA A 64 -0.35 10.49 14.11
N THR A 65 -0.01 10.74 15.38
CA THR A 65 1.36 10.70 15.91
C THR A 65 1.39 9.93 17.22
N TYR A 66 2.41 9.09 17.40
CA TYR A 66 2.69 8.38 18.63
C TYR A 66 4.09 8.76 19.12
N GLU A 67 4.17 9.38 20.30
CA GLU A 67 5.43 9.79 20.91
C GLU A 67 6.18 8.59 21.47
N VAL A 68 7.46 8.45 21.11
CA VAL A 68 8.31 7.32 21.49
C VAL A 68 9.67 7.83 21.96
N ASP A 69 10.27 7.08 22.88
CA ASP A 69 11.54 7.46 23.50
C ASP A 69 12.76 7.02 22.66
N SER A 70 12.55 6.34 21.52
CA SER A 70 13.63 5.82 20.69
C SER A 70 13.23 5.62 19.23
N ALA A 71 14.12 6.00 18.31
CA ALA A 71 13.99 5.70 16.89
C ALA A 71 13.96 4.18 16.57
N LEU A 72 14.43 3.32 17.49
CA LEU A 72 14.36 1.86 17.36
C LEU A 72 12.91 1.36 17.33
N SER A 73 11.95 2.12 17.90
CA SER A 73 10.54 1.78 17.89
C SER A 73 9.97 1.72 16.47
N ASP A 74 10.39 2.62 15.59
CA ASP A 74 10.02 2.62 14.17
C ASP A 74 10.49 1.35 13.45
N LYS A 75 11.76 0.99 13.60
CA LYS A 75 12.32 -0.23 13.00
C LYS A 75 11.62 -1.50 13.50
N LYS A 76 11.29 -1.55 14.79
CA LYS A 76 10.55 -2.68 15.38
C LYS A 76 9.13 -2.75 14.85
N LEU A 77 8.44 -1.61 14.74
CA LEU A 77 7.09 -1.54 14.16
C LEU A 77 7.09 -2.04 12.71
N HIS A 78 7.99 -1.54 11.86
CA HIS A 78 8.13 -2.01 10.49
C HIS A 78 8.47 -3.51 10.41
N SER A 79 9.28 -4.02 11.33
CA SER A 79 9.60 -5.46 11.41
C SER A 79 8.38 -6.30 11.79
N ILE A 80 7.56 -5.84 12.72
CA ILE A 80 6.32 -6.53 13.14
C ILE A 80 5.34 -6.56 11.97
N LEU A 81 5.06 -5.42 11.36
CA LEU A 81 4.15 -5.32 10.22
C LEU A 81 4.58 -6.18 9.04
N GLY A 82 5.89 -6.18 8.72
CA GLY A 82 6.43 -7.00 7.64
C GLY A 82 6.43 -8.51 7.91
N LYS A 83 6.40 -8.93 9.20
CA LYS A 83 6.28 -10.35 9.57
C LYS A 83 4.83 -10.81 9.59
N LEU A 84 3.91 -9.94 10.01
CA LEU A 84 2.47 -10.26 10.06
C LEU A 84 1.87 -10.35 8.66
N ASN A 85 2.23 -9.44 7.78
CA ASN A 85 1.81 -9.47 6.38
C ASN A 85 2.83 -8.74 5.48
N PRO A 86 3.74 -9.49 4.81
CA PRO A 86 4.74 -8.92 3.91
C PRO A 86 4.14 -8.16 2.72
N ASP A 87 2.93 -8.53 2.29
CA ASP A 87 2.25 -7.97 1.11
C ASP A 87 1.63 -6.59 1.38
N LEU A 88 1.47 -6.21 2.66
CA LEU A 88 0.99 -4.87 3.00
C LEU A 88 1.99 -3.78 2.61
N ARG A 89 3.28 -4.09 2.61
CA ARG A 89 4.32 -3.10 2.36
C ARG A 89 4.60 -2.99 0.87
N SER A 90 4.48 -1.78 0.32
CA SER A 90 4.80 -1.58 -1.09
C SER A 90 6.30 -1.80 -1.33
N ALA A 91 6.61 -2.70 -2.27
CA ALA A 91 7.95 -2.97 -2.73
C ALA A 91 8.04 -2.73 -4.23
N GLU A 92 9.12 -2.14 -4.67
CA GLU A 92 9.40 -1.82 -6.07
C GLU A 92 10.76 -2.39 -6.43
N GLU A 93 10.88 -2.97 -7.62
CA GLU A 93 12.16 -3.38 -8.17
C GLU A 93 12.58 -2.36 -9.22
N VAL A 94 13.66 -1.61 -8.94
CA VAL A 94 14.24 -0.62 -9.85
C VAL A 94 15.70 -1.00 -10.06
N ASP A 95 16.10 -1.16 -11.34
CA ASP A 95 17.46 -1.54 -11.75
C ASP A 95 17.97 -2.82 -11.06
N GLY A 96 17.10 -3.84 -10.91
CA GLY A 96 17.42 -5.11 -10.25
C GLY A 96 17.61 -5.01 -8.73
N LYS A 97 17.30 -3.87 -8.13
CA LYS A 97 17.34 -3.66 -6.67
C LYS A 97 15.91 -3.53 -6.11
N ARG A 98 15.60 -4.39 -5.15
CA ARG A 98 14.33 -4.29 -4.42
C ARG A 98 14.38 -3.09 -3.47
N ARG A 99 13.54 -2.09 -3.73
CA ARG A 99 13.31 -0.94 -2.83
C ARG A 99 12.05 -1.18 -2.03
N ILE A 100 12.17 -1.21 -0.72
CA ILE A 100 11.04 -1.33 0.18
C ILE A 100 10.63 0.09 0.57
N ARG A 101 9.37 0.43 0.32
CA ARG A 101 8.79 1.74 0.62
C ARG A 101 8.18 1.74 2.04
N GLU A 102 8.01 2.92 2.63
CA GLU A 102 7.32 3.12 3.92
C GLU A 102 5.80 3.29 3.74
N PHE A 103 5.27 2.83 2.62
CA PHE A 103 3.86 2.82 2.31
C PHE A 103 3.28 1.43 2.54
N TYR A 104 2.15 1.40 3.22
CA TYR A 104 1.41 0.20 3.53
C TYR A 104 0.04 0.25 2.87
N ALA A 105 -0.34 -0.83 2.18
CA ALA A 105 -1.65 -0.99 1.56
C ALA A 105 -2.69 -1.32 2.65
N MET A 106 -2.91 -0.37 3.56
CA MET A 106 -3.90 -0.46 4.63
C MET A 106 -4.55 0.90 4.87
N PRO A 107 -5.82 0.93 5.29
CA PRO A 107 -6.49 2.15 5.73
C PRO A 107 -5.72 2.79 6.91
N PRO A 108 -5.70 4.12 7.02
CA PRO A 108 -5.03 4.81 8.13
C PRO A 108 -5.66 4.47 9.49
N GLU A 109 -6.92 4.06 9.51
CA GLU A 109 -7.64 3.57 10.69
C GLU A 109 -7.02 2.29 11.22
N ASP A 110 -6.68 1.34 10.36
CA ASP A 110 -6.06 0.07 10.74
C ASP A 110 -4.64 0.30 11.27
N ALA A 111 -3.87 1.19 10.62
CA ALA A 111 -2.57 1.59 11.12
C ALA A 111 -2.67 2.27 12.49
N TYR A 112 -3.70 3.09 12.72
CA TYR A 112 -3.96 3.71 14.00
C TYR A 112 -4.32 2.69 15.08
N ALA A 113 -5.19 1.73 14.78
CA ALA A 113 -5.59 0.67 15.71
C ALA A 113 -4.38 -0.17 16.18
N ILE A 114 -3.42 -0.43 15.28
CA ILE A 114 -2.17 -1.10 15.65
C ILE A 114 -1.35 -0.27 16.63
N LEU A 115 -1.19 1.05 16.38
CA LEU A 115 -0.47 1.94 17.31
C LEU A 115 -1.22 2.09 18.63
N GLU A 116 -2.55 2.09 18.61
CA GLU A 116 -3.39 2.16 19.79
C GLU A 116 -3.21 0.92 20.68
N ALA A 117 -3.27 -0.27 20.10
CA ALA A 117 -2.99 -1.51 20.82
C ALA A 117 -1.58 -1.54 21.42
N ILE A 118 -0.56 -1.08 20.68
CA ILE A 118 0.81 -0.95 21.19
C ILE A 118 0.87 0.05 22.35
N ALA A 119 0.19 1.18 22.24
CA ALA A 119 0.17 2.22 23.27
C ALA A 119 -0.53 1.73 24.55
N GLU A 120 -1.62 0.96 24.41
CA GLU A 120 -2.35 0.35 25.53
C GLU A 120 -1.50 -0.70 26.24
N ILE A 121 -0.89 -1.64 25.51
CA ILE A 121 -0.02 -2.68 26.07
C ILE A 121 1.13 -2.07 26.89
N ASN A 122 1.66 -0.92 26.44
CA ASN A 122 2.76 -0.24 27.11
C ASN A 122 2.29 0.78 28.18
N GLY A 123 0.99 1.00 28.35
CA GLY A 123 0.46 2.01 29.28
C GLY A 123 0.67 3.46 28.84
N PHE A 124 0.96 3.71 27.56
CA PHE A 124 1.28 5.04 27.01
C PHE A 124 0.22 5.58 26.05
N HIS A 125 -1.04 5.22 26.24
CA HIS A 125 -2.15 5.68 25.40
C HIS A 125 -2.21 7.20 25.26
N HIS A 126 -1.87 7.95 26.30
CA HIS A 126 -1.83 9.42 26.31
C HIS A 126 -0.81 10.02 25.32
N ARG A 127 0.17 9.24 24.86
CA ARG A 127 1.18 9.65 23.87
C ARG A 127 0.68 9.50 22.43
N LEU A 128 -0.41 8.78 22.18
CA LEU A 128 -1.02 8.61 20.87
C LEU A 128 -2.04 9.74 20.64
N LYS A 129 -1.86 10.50 19.56
CA LYS A 129 -2.69 11.65 19.21
C LYS A 129 -3.20 11.53 17.78
N LYS A 130 -4.51 11.40 17.63
CA LYS A 130 -5.18 11.49 16.31
C LYS A 130 -5.41 12.96 15.97
N ARG A 131 -5.10 13.35 14.72
CA ARG A 131 -5.34 14.71 14.24
C ARG A 131 -6.77 14.84 13.74
N ARG A 132 -7.40 15.98 14.03
CA ARG A 132 -8.71 16.31 13.45
C ARG A 132 -8.53 16.62 11.97
N VAL A 133 -9.46 16.12 11.16
CA VAL A 133 -9.50 16.44 9.73
C VAL A 133 -9.88 17.92 9.58
N THR A 134 -9.08 18.67 8.85
CA THR A 134 -9.36 20.08 8.57
C THR A 134 -10.34 20.19 7.38
N THR A 135 -11.06 21.32 7.27
CA THR A 135 -11.97 21.59 6.15
C THR A 135 -11.26 21.47 4.79
N THR A 136 -10.03 21.99 4.70
CA THR A 136 -9.19 21.89 3.50
C THR A 136 -8.86 20.42 3.18
N ALA A 137 -8.66 19.57 4.21
CA ALA A 137 -8.42 18.15 4.01
C ALA A 137 -9.62 17.43 3.39
N GLN A 138 -10.82 17.76 3.88
CA GLN A 138 -12.07 17.22 3.33
C GLN A 138 -12.31 17.66 1.88
N GLN A 139 -12.01 18.92 1.56
CA GLN A 139 -12.13 19.44 0.20
C GLN A 139 -11.18 18.74 -0.78
N ASP A 140 -9.92 18.54 -0.40
CA ASP A 140 -8.95 17.85 -1.25
C ASP A 140 -9.28 16.36 -1.44
N GLU A 141 -9.81 15.70 -0.40
CA GLU A 141 -10.31 14.32 -0.53
C GLU A 141 -11.53 14.24 -1.45
N ALA A 142 -12.45 15.18 -1.35
CA ALA A 142 -13.60 15.25 -2.25
C ALA A 142 -13.16 15.49 -3.70
N LEU A 143 -12.21 16.42 -3.92
CA LEU A 143 -11.66 16.69 -5.24
C LEU A 143 -10.91 15.49 -5.82
N ALA A 144 -10.10 14.80 -5.01
CA ALA A 144 -9.40 13.60 -5.45
C ALA A 144 -10.37 12.49 -5.87
N ARG A 145 -11.45 12.28 -5.11
CA ARG A 145 -12.53 11.34 -5.47
C ARG A 145 -13.22 11.71 -6.77
N GLN A 146 -13.54 12.99 -6.96
CA GLN A 146 -14.16 13.46 -8.21
C GLN A 146 -13.25 13.23 -9.42
N ILE A 147 -11.95 13.49 -9.29
CA ILE A 147 -10.97 13.23 -10.36
C ILE A 147 -10.90 11.73 -10.66
N GLU A 148 -10.89 10.88 -9.63
CA GLU A 148 -10.86 9.42 -9.81
C GLU A 148 -12.14 8.90 -10.45
N GLU A 149 -13.31 9.40 -10.06
CA GLU A 149 -14.60 9.06 -10.67
C GLU A 149 -14.66 9.48 -12.14
N GLN A 150 -14.28 10.71 -12.44
CA GLN A 150 -14.20 11.18 -13.84
C GLN A 150 -13.23 10.35 -14.68
N HIS A 151 -12.11 9.92 -14.08
CA HIS A 151 -11.16 9.04 -14.77
C HIS A 151 -11.76 7.66 -14.99
N ARG A 152 -12.51 7.10 -14.03
CA ARG A 152 -13.23 5.84 -14.19
C ARG A 152 -14.32 5.91 -15.26
N GLU A 153 -15.06 7.02 -15.32
CA GLU A 153 -16.09 7.24 -16.34
C GLU A 153 -15.50 7.34 -17.76
N ARG A 154 -14.34 8.01 -17.90
CA ARG A 154 -13.63 8.12 -19.18
C ARG A 154 -13.05 6.79 -19.65
N VAL A 155 -12.66 5.92 -18.75
CA VAL A 155 -12.20 4.58 -19.09
C VAL A 155 -13.42 3.67 -19.21
N SER A 156 -13.95 3.52 -20.43
CA SER A 156 -15.08 2.63 -20.68
C SER A 156 -14.78 1.20 -20.16
N PRO A 157 -15.79 0.47 -19.61
CA PRO A 157 -15.59 -0.91 -19.18
C PRO A 157 -14.94 -1.74 -20.27
N PHE A 158 -14.05 -2.67 -19.87
CA PHE A 158 -13.43 -3.58 -20.83
C PHE A 158 -14.49 -4.41 -21.54
N ALA A 159 -14.43 -4.43 -22.86
CA ALA A 159 -15.31 -5.23 -23.72
C ALA A 159 -14.46 -5.95 -24.77
N PHE A 160 -14.68 -7.25 -24.92
CA PHE A 160 -13.91 -8.08 -25.86
C PHE A 160 -14.15 -7.66 -27.31
N SER A 161 -15.38 -7.30 -27.66
CA SER A 161 -15.76 -6.80 -28.99
C SER A 161 -14.97 -5.58 -29.41
N LYS A 162 -14.78 -4.63 -28.46
CA LYS A 162 -13.95 -3.42 -28.68
C LYS A 162 -12.47 -3.76 -28.91
N CYS A 163 -12.02 -4.92 -28.47
CA CYS A 163 -10.67 -5.41 -28.68
C CYS A 163 -10.54 -6.33 -29.90
N GLY A 164 -11.61 -6.52 -30.68
CA GLY A 164 -11.65 -7.44 -31.80
C GLY A 164 -11.55 -8.92 -31.39
N ILE A 165 -11.93 -9.24 -30.15
CA ILE A 165 -11.85 -10.58 -29.58
C ILE A 165 -13.25 -11.17 -29.57
N SER A 166 -13.45 -12.27 -30.31
CA SER A 166 -14.74 -12.93 -30.48
C SER A 166 -15.05 -13.87 -29.31
N LYS A 167 -16.35 -14.15 -29.12
CA LYS A 167 -16.83 -15.22 -28.24
C LYS A 167 -16.15 -16.56 -28.64
N GLY A 168 -15.73 -17.33 -27.64
CA GLY A 168 -15.01 -18.60 -27.85
C GLY A 168 -13.49 -18.43 -27.98
N ALA A 169 -12.97 -17.19 -28.03
CA ALA A 169 -11.54 -16.95 -28.04
C ALA A 169 -10.89 -17.41 -26.72
N GLU A 170 -9.70 -17.99 -26.82
CA GLU A 170 -8.94 -18.48 -25.68
C GLU A 170 -8.01 -17.39 -25.16
N LEU A 171 -8.00 -17.21 -23.84
CA LEU A 171 -7.13 -16.29 -23.13
C LEU A 171 -6.23 -17.07 -22.19
N GLU A 172 -5.02 -16.60 -22.00
CA GLU A 172 -4.02 -17.17 -21.09
C GLU A 172 -3.78 -16.25 -19.91
N PHE A 173 -3.89 -16.78 -18.68
CA PHE A 173 -3.51 -16.06 -17.47
C PHE A 173 -1.99 -16.03 -17.33
N CYS A 174 -1.42 -14.86 -17.10
CA CYS A 174 0.02 -14.66 -16.94
C CYS A 174 0.31 -13.76 -15.74
N CYS A 175 0.99 -14.33 -14.73
CA CYS A 175 1.50 -13.57 -13.58
C CYS A 175 2.82 -14.20 -13.12
N ARG A 176 3.91 -13.44 -13.18
CA ARG A 176 5.24 -13.93 -12.83
C ARG A 176 5.28 -14.43 -11.38
N GLY A 177 5.71 -15.67 -11.17
CA GLY A 177 5.82 -16.30 -9.85
C GLY A 177 4.51 -16.80 -9.26
N ASN A 178 3.40 -16.76 -10.01
CA ASN A 178 2.13 -17.35 -9.60
C ASN A 178 2.00 -18.76 -10.20
N GLU A 179 1.52 -19.72 -9.41
CA GLU A 179 1.35 -21.14 -9.78
C GLU A 179 0.33 -21.35 -10.90
N HIS A 180 -0.65 -20.46 -11.03
CA HIS A 180 -1.69 -20.50 -12.06
C HIS A 180 -1.26 -19.88 -13.40
N THR A 181 0.00 -19.44 -13.53
CA THR A 181 0.50 -18.88 -14.79
C THR A 181 0.45 -19.93 -15.90
N GLY A 182 -0.19 -19.60 -17.03
CA GLY A 182 -0.44 -20.51 -18.15
C GLY A 182 -1.84 -21.11 -18.17
N GLU A 183 -2.64 -20.92 -17.12
CA GLU A 183 -4.04 -21.33 -17.13
C GLU A 183 -4.85 -20.58 -18.19
N ARG A 184 -5.82 -21.29 -18.79
CA ARG A 184 -6.59 -20.81 -19.93
C ARG A 184 -8.05 -20.70 -19.60
N CYS A 185 -8.69 -19.66 -20.13
CA CYS A 185 -10.13 -19.45 -20.08
C CYS A 185 -10.65 -19.04 -21.45
N THR A 186 -11.94 -19.24 -21.71
CA THR A 186 -12.59 -18.90 -22.99
C THR A 186 -13.55 -17.73 -22.83
N VAL A 187 -13.60 -16.85 -23.80
CA VAL A 187 -14.53 -15.72 -23.84
C VAL A 187 -15.97 -16.24 -23.96
N ALA A 188 -16.77 -16.02 -22.93
CA ALA A 188 -18.17 -16.46 -22.89
C ALA A 188 -19.13 -15.45 -23.53
N ASP A 189 -18.91 -14.16 -23.24
CA ASP A 189 -19.61 -13.03 -23.84
C ASP A 189 -18.70 -11.78 -23.85
N ASP A 190 -19.25 -10.61 -24.14
CA ASP A 190 -18.47 -9.37 -24.28
C ASP A 190 -17.75 -8.91 -23.00
N LYS A 191 -18.13 -9.41 -21.83
CA LYS A 191 -17.59 -8.99 -20.51
C LYS A 191 -17.09 -10.14 -19.65
N HIS A 192 -17.47 -11.38 -20.01
CA HIS A 192 -17.20 -12.54 -19.17
C HIS A 192 -16.41 -13.63 -19.91
N VAL A 193 -15.71 -14.40 -19.12
CA VAL A 193 -14.95 -15.59 -19.54
C VAL A 193 -15.49 -16.82 -18.82
N ARG A 194 -15.33 -17.99 -19.43
CA ARG A 194 -15.60 -19.30 -18.83
C ARG A 194 -14.29 -19.91 -18.37
N PHE A 195 -14.23 -20.29 -17.10
CA PHE A 195 -13.12 -21.01 -16.50
C PHE A 195 -13.66 -22.11 -15.59
N GLN A 196 -13.23 -23.35 -15.78
CA GLN A 196 -13.69 -24.53 -15.03
C GLN A 196 -15.24 -24.63 -14.95
N ASP A 197 -15.92 -24.44 -16.11
CA ASP A 197 -17.38 -24.43 -16.27
C ASP A 197 -18.14 -23.29 -15.56
N GLU A 198 -17.44 -22.38 -14.88
CA GLU A 198 -18.03 -21.19 -14.26
C GLU A 198 -17.83 -19.94 -15.12
N ILE A 199 -18.74 -18.97 -14.97
CA ILE A 199 -18.69 -17.68 -15.68
C ILE A 199 -18.12 -16.63 -14.75
N TRP A 200 -17.05 -15.97 -15.18
CA TRP A 200 -16.31 -14.98 -14.42
C TRP A 200 -16.15 -13.68 -15.20
N SER A 201 -16.13 -12.54 -14.49
CA SER A 201 -15.50 -11.36 -15.08
C SER A 201 -13.96 -11.52 -15.02
N LEU A 202 -13.21 -10.87 -15.93
CA LEU A 202 -11.74 -10.91 -15.92
C LEU A 202 -11.14 -10.49 -14.57
N THR A 203 -11.76 -9.51 -13.92
CA THR A 203 -11.30 -9.04 -12.60
C THR A 203 -11.54 -10.07 -11.50
N ALA A 204 -12.71 -10.72 -11.50
CA ALA A 204 -13.03 -11.74 -10.52
C ALA A 204 -12.14 -12.97 -10.69
N LEU A 205 -11.93 -13.43 -11.95
CA LEU A 205 -11.04 -14.54 -12.24
C LEU A 205 -9.58 -14.22 -11.89
N ALA A 206 -9.09 -13.02 -12.20
CA ALA A 206 -7.76 -12.61 -11.81
C ALA A 206 -7.57 -12.62 -10.29
N LYS A 207 -8.55 -12.14 -9.51
CA LYS A 207 -8.52 -12.20 -8.05
C LYS A 207 -8.46 -13.63 -7.53
N HIS A 208 -9.26 -14.50 -8.11
CA HIS A 208 -9.30 -15.93 -7.75
C HIS A 208 -7.94 -16.59 -7.98
N LEU A 209 -7.37 -16.44 -9.19
CA LEU A 209 -6.08 -17.05 -9.55
C LEU A 209 -4.89 -16.42 -8.82
N LEU A 210 -4.98 -15.14 -8.42
CA LEU A 210 -3.96 -14.47 -7.60
C LEU A 210 -4.07 -14.78 -6.11
N GLY A 211 -5.19 -15.37 -5.65
CA GLY A 211 -5.46 -15.58 -4.24
C GLY A 211 -5.59 -14.28 -3.43
N THR A 212 -5.97 -13.15 -4.08
CA THR A 212 -5.99 -11.83 -3.44
C THR A 212 -7.39 -11.26 -3.29
N ARG A 213 -7.62 -10.54 -2.17
CA ARG A 213 -8.84 -9.75 -1.95
C ARG A 213 -8.70 -8.30 -2.42
N ASN A 214 -7.50 -7.88 -2.76
CA ASN A 214 -7.23 -6.51 -3.21
C ASN A 214 -7.87 -6.21 -4.57
N SER A 215 -8.07 -4.93 -4.87
CA SER A 215 -8.56 -4.51 -6.19
C SER A 215 -7.46 -4.72 -7.24
N VAL A 216 -7.80 -5.44 -8.32
CA VAL A 216 -6.90 -5.70 -9.44
C VAL A 216 -7.56 -5.30 -10.75
N ALA A 217 -6.76 -4.88 -11.73
CA ALA A 217 -7.23 -4.62 -13.08
C ALA A 217 -7.15 -5.92 -13.91
N GLY A 218 -8.23 -6.70 -13.96
CA GLY A 218 -8.27 -8.02 -14.60
C GLY A 218 -7.56 -8.10 -15.95
N PRO A 219 -7.81 -7.21 -16.93
CA PRO A 219 -7.17 -7.27 -18.24
C PRO A 219 -5.62 -7.20 -18.25
N GLN A 220 -4.99 -6.82 -17.15
CA GLN A 220 -3.52 -6.80 -17.03
C GLN A 220 -2.89 -8.20 -16.88
N TYR A 221 -3.68 -9.16 -16.48
CA TYR A 221 -3.22 -10.52 -16.17
C TYR A 221 -3.52 -11.53 -17.26
N PHE A 222 -4.16 -11.11 -18.36
CA PHE A 222 -4.51 -12.02 -19.46
C PHE A 222 -3.87 -11.59 -20.77
N LYS A 223 -3.52 -12.61 -21.56
CA LYS A 223 -3.05 -12.46 -22.93
C LYS A 223 -4.01 -13.11 -23.91
N TYR A 224 -4.09 -12.53 -25.09
CA TYR A 224 -4.74 -13.08 -26.27
C TYR A 224 -3.74 -13.15 -27.40
N ASN A 225 -3.50 -14.34 -27.96
CA ASN A 225 -2.49 -14.57 -29.00
C ASN A 225 -1.11 -13.98 -28.64
N GLY A 226 -0.68 -14.15 -27.37
CA GLY A 226 0.59 -13.65 -26.86
C GLY A 226 0.63 -12.16 -26.52
N ALA A 227 -0.38 -11.37 -26.87
CA ALA A 227 -0.45 -9.95 -26.56
C ALA A 227 -1.30 -9.68 -25.30
N TRP A 228 -0.84 -8.79 -24.45
CA TRP A 228 -1.59 -8.37 -23.26
C TRP A 228 -2.91 -7.68 -23.65
N LEU A 229 -4.02 -8.02 -23.00
CA LEU A 229 -5.33 -7.42 -23.26
C LEU A 229 -5.31 -5.89 -23.10
N ASN A 230 -4.59 -5.39 -22.09
CA ASN A 230 -4.40 -3.94 -21.91
C ASN A 230 -3.62 -3.28 -23.07
N ALA A 231 -2.66 -3.98 -23.65
CA ALA A 231 -1.91 -3.43 -24.78
C ALA A 231 -2.77 -3.40 -26.05
N ILE A 232 -3.60 -4.44 -26.28
CA ILE A 232 -4.58 -4.47 -27.37
C ILE A 232 -5.55 -3.30 -27.24
N ARG A 233 -6.14 -3.14 -26.06
CA ARG A 233 -7.07 -2.06 -25.76
C ARG A 233 -6.47 -0.68 -26.06
N ARG A 234 -5.28 -0.37 -25.50
CA ARG A 234 -4.61 0.94 -25.70
C ARG A 234 -4.30 1.23 -27.17
N ARG A 235 -3.97 0.20 -27.97
CA ARG A 235 -3.72 0.39 -29.40
C ARG A 235 -4.97 0.78 -30.16
N LEU A 236 -6.13 0.33 -29.74
CA LEU A 236 -7.40 0.64 -30.38
C LEU A 236 -7.96 1.98 -29.91
N GLU A 237 -7.86 2.29 -28.60
CA GLU A 237 -8.26 3.59 -28.03
C GLU A 237 -7.39 4.76 -28.56
N ASN A 238 -6.12 4.54 -28.93
CA ASN A 238 -5.25 5.55 -29.54
C ASN A 238 -5.40 5.69 -31.06
N ARG A 239 -6.31 4.94 -31.70
CA ARG A 239 -6.59 5.01 -33.14
C ARG A 239 -7.90 5.75 -33.45
N GLU A 240 -8.69 6.04 -32.43
CA GLU A 240 -9.85 6.93 -32.50
C GLU A 240 -9.44 8.39 -32.11
#